data_ab74d01f92b28c588765d9a556841933
#
_entry.id   ab74d01f92b28c588765d9a556841933
#
_cell.length_a   1.000
_cell.length_b   1.000
_cell.length_c   1.000
_cell.angle_alpha   90.00
_cell.angle_beta   90.00
_cell.angle_gamma   90.00
#
_symmetry.space_group_name_H-M   'P 1'
#
loop_
_entity.id
_entity.type
_entity.pdbx_description
1 polymer ?
#
loop_
_entity_poly.entity_id
_entity_poly.type
_entity_poly.pdbx_seq_one_letter_code
_entity_poly.pdbx_strand_id
1 'polypeptide(L)'
;VDKAEEEAEKVYSINATAVKNLAEACQKTGAVLIHISTDFVFDGTKRTPYTEEDMPNPLSVYGKSKLKGEEHVQESCDRHFIVRTSWLYSEYGNNFVKKMLRLAETRKQISVVNDQIGSPTYAGDLAEFILKVISSESTAYGLYHYSNLGAISWYDFAVEIFRQHQKNVHVVPIPTRA
;
A
#
# COMPACT_ATOMS: atom_id res chain seq x y z
N VAL A 1 -3.70 9.28 -2.64
CA VAL A 1 -2.29 9.63 -2.88
C VAL A 1 -2.24 11.01 -3.53
N ASP A 2 -2.77 11.20 -4.75
CA ASP A 2 -2.63 12.45 -5.52
C ASP A 2 -3.14 13.69 -4.78
N LYS A 3 -4.33 13.62 -4.16
CA LYS A 3 -4.88 14.71 -3.32
C LYS A 3 -4.05 15.03 -2.08
N ALA A 4 -3.12 14.16 -1.70
CA ALA A 4 -2.29 14.40 -0.52
C ALA A 4 -1.34 15.59 -0.70
N GLU A 5 -0.90 15.86 -1.93
CA GLU A 5 -0.05 17.01 -2.23
C GLU A 5 -0.81 18.35 -2.06
N GLU A 6 -2.12 18.35 -2.28
CA GLU A 6 -2.98 19.53 -2.15
C GLU A 6 -3.49 19.77 -0.72
N GLU A 7 -3.62 18.68 0.08
CA GLU A 7 -4.22 18.68 1.42
C GLU A 7 -3.22 18.21 2.50
N ALA A 8 -1.96 18.64 2.44
CA ALA A 8 -0.88 18.12 3.28
C ALA A 8 -1.20 18.13 4.79
N GLU A 9 -1.73 19.22 5.34
CA GLU A 9 -2.08 19.33 6.76
C GLU A 9 -3.08 18.27 7.21
N LYS A 10 -4.14 18.06 6.40
CA LYS A 10 -5.16 17.06 6.69
C LYS A 10 -4.60 15.65 6.60
N VAL A 11 -3.72 15.39 5.63
CA VAL A 11 -3.07 14.10 5.44
C VAL A 11 -2.16 13.78 6.63
N TYR A 12 -1.36 14.72 7.12
CA TYR A 12 -0.56 14.54 8.34
C TYR A 12 -1.42 14.38 9.59
N SER A 13 -2.52 15.12 9.71
CA SER A 13 -3.46 14.97 10.81
C SER A 13 -4.00 13.54 10.90
N ILE A 14 -4.34 12.92 9.76
CA ILE A 14 -4.89 11.56 9.69
C ILE A 14 -3.78 10.50 9.81
N ASN A 15 -2.71 10.61 9.01
CA ASN A 15 -1.71 9.54 8.85
C ASN A 15 -0.61 9.58 9.92
N ALA A 16 -0.43 10.69 10.62
CA ALA A 16 0.58 10.85 11.65
C ALA A 16 -0.03 11.18 13.02
N THR A 17 -0.72 12.32 13.18
CA THR A 17 -1.21 12.76 14.47
C THR A 17 -2.27 11.81 15.06
N ALA A 18 -3.25 11.39 14.28
CA ALA A 18 -4.26 10.44 14.74
C ALA A 18 -3.65 9.08 15.07
N VAL A 19 -2.64 8.64 14.29
CA VAL A 19 -1.91 7.40 14.55
C VAL A 19 -1.15 7.47 15.87
N LYS A 20 -0.48 8.60 16.16
CA LYS A 20 0.16 8.85 17.45
C LYS A 20 -0.83 8.69 18.62
N ASN A 21 -1.99 9.35 18.52
CA ASN A 21 -3.01 9.28 19.54
C ASN A 21 -3.50 7.85 19.80
N LEU A 22 -3.66 7.06 18.72
CA LEU A 22 -4.03 5.65 18.81
C LEU A 22 -2.91 4.81 19.46
N ALA A 23 -1.66 5.02 19.07
CA ALA A 23 -0.51 4.33 19.65
C ALA A 23 -0.38 4.59 21.16
N GLU A 24 -0.50 5.86 21.59
CA GLU A 24 -0.50 6.23 23.00
C GLU A 24 -1.67 5.61 23.78
N ALA A 25 -2.86 5.54 23.16
CA ALA A 25 -4.03 4.91 23.77
C ALA A 25 -3.84 3.39 23.92
N CYS A 26 -3.29 2.73 22.89
CA CYS A 26 -2.97 1.30 22.95
C CYS A 26 -1.92 1.01 24.04
N GLN A 27 -0.87 1.82 24.15
CA GLN A 27 0.14 1.67 25.19
C GLN A 27 -0.47 1.79 26.59
N LYS A 28 -1.34 2.79 26.83
CA LYS A 28 -2.01 3.00 28.14
C LYS A 28 -2.95 1.85 28.52
N THR A 29 -3.60 1.23 27.54
CA THR A 29 -4.58 0.15 27.77
C THR A 29 -3.97 -1.25 27.69
N GLY A 30 -2.72 -1.38 27.26
CA GLY A 30 -2.08 -2.65 26.97
C GLY A 30 -2.64 -3.36 25.71
N ALA A 31 -3.36 -2.65 24.86
CA ALA A 31 -3.87 -3.19 23.60
C ALA A 31 -2.74 -3.37 22.58
N VAL A 32 -2.90 -4.34 21.68
CA VAL A 32 -1.99 -4.51 20.54
C VAL A 32 -2.48 -3.62 19.39
N LEU A 33 -1.57 -2.83 18.81
CA LEU A 33 -1.86 -2.01 17.64
C LEU A 33 -1.38 -2.69 16.36
N ILE A 34 -2.28 -2.90 15.39
CA ILE A 34 -1.92 -3.29 14.02
C ILE A 34 -2.10 -2.08 13.11
N HIS A 35 -1.00 -1.55 12.59
CA HIS A 35 -0.98 -0.38 11.73
C HIS A 35 -0.65 -0.76 10.29
N ILE A 36 -1.56 -0.46 9.36
CA ILE A 36 -1.32 -0.70 7.94
C ILE A 36 -0.59 0.50 7.34
N SER A 37 0.58 0.24 6.76
CA SER A 37 1.39 1.22 6.07
C SER A 37 1.52 0.90 4.57
N THR A 38 2.51 1.47 3.89
CA THR A 38 2.61 1.49 2.44
C THR A 38 4.05 1.37 1.95
N ASP A 39 4.23 0.85 0.75
CA ASP A 39 5.47 0.88 -0.03
C ASP A 39 5.91 2.29 -0.45
N PHE A 40 5.00 3.28 -0.43
CA PHE A 40 5.32 4.69 -0.70
C PHE A 40 6.27 5.34 0.31
N VAL A 41 6.65 4.64 1.37
CA VAL A 41 7.74 5.05 2.26
C VAL A 41 9.12 4.92 1.61
N PHE A 42 9.23 4.25 0.46
CA PHE A 42 10.44 4.12 -0.33
C PHE A 42 10.42 5.02 -1.56
N ASP A 43 11.60 5.29 -2.12
CA ASP A 43 11.78 6.14 -3.31
C ASP A 43 11.62 5.40 -4.65
N GLY A 44 11.53 4.07 -4.62
CA GLY A 44 11.38 3.24 -5.82
C GLY A 44 12.64 3.10 -6.68
N THR A 45 13.81 3.50 -6.21
CA THR A 45 15.07 3.46 -6.99
C THR A 45 15.74 2.08 -6.99
N LYS A 46 15.43 1.24 -6.01
CA LYS A 46 15.98 -0.11 -5.87
C LYS A 46 15.39 -1.04 -6.94
N ARG A 47 16.24 -1.86 -7.55
CA ARG A 47 15.85 -2.82 -8.60
C ARG A 47 15.59 -4.24 -8.09
N THR A 48 15.79 -4.46 -6.80
CA THR A 48 15.45 -5.68 -6.07
C THR A 48 14.33 -5.37 -5.09
N PRO A 49 13.60 -6.35 -4.59
CA PRO A 49 12.58 -6.10 -3.58
C PRO A 49 13.14 -5.33 -2.38
N TYR A 50 12.35 -4.39 -1.87
CA TYR A 50 12.62 -3.74 -0.59
C TYR A 50 12.36 -4.69 0.55
N THR A 51 13.18 -4.62 1.58
CA THR A 51 13.06 -5.36 2.83
C THR A 51 12.72 -4.42 3.98
N GLU A 52 12.36 -4.95 5.12
CA GLU A 52 12.07 -4.17 6.33
C GLU A 52 13.30 -3.39 6.84
N GLU A 53 14.51 -3.85 6.50
CA GLU A 53 15.79 -3.23 6.88
C GLU A 53 16.21 -2.08 5.95
N ASP A 54 15.57 -1.93 4.78
CA ASP A 54 15.89 -0.86 3.86
C ASP A 54 15.44 0.50 4.43
N MET A 55 16.32 1.49 4.30
CA MET A 55 16.05 2.85 4.78
C MET A 55 14.93 3.51 3.98
N PRO A 56 13.84 3.96 4.63
CA PRO A 56 12.79 4.71 3.96
C PRO A 56 13.30 6.05 3.40
N ASN A 57 12.81 6.41 2.21
CA ASN A 57 13.08 7.70 1.55
C ASN A 57 11.85 8.16 0.75
N PRO A 58 10.74 8.52 1.42
CA PRO A 58 9.49 8.84 0.73
C PRO A 58 9.58 10.14 -0.06
N LEU A 59 9.13 10.11 -1.31
CA LEU A 59 9.13 11.27 -2.20
C LEU A 59 7.87 12.13 -2.07
N SER A 60 6.70 11.50 -1.82
CA SER A 60 5.38 12.15 -1.78
C SER A 60 4.99 12.57 -0.37
N VAL A 61 4.08 13.55 -0.26
CA VAL A 61 3.44 13.93 1.02
C VAL A 61 2.73 12.73 1.66
N TYR A 62 2.06 11.89 0.85
CA TYR A 62 1.44 10.67 1.34
C TYR A 62 2.47 9.74 2.01
N GLY A 63 3.55 9.40 1.31
CA GLY A 63 4.60 8.53 1.84
C GLY A 63 5.23 9.09 3.11
N LYS A 64 5.58 10.38 3.11
CA LYS A 64 6.14 11.08 4.28
C LYS A 64 5.20 11.04 5.48
N SER A 65 3.91 11.30 5.27
CA SER A 65 2.91 11.25 6.34
C SER A 65 2.70 9.85 6.91
N LYS A 66 2.72 8.82 6.05
CA LYS A 66 2.63 7.42 6.49
C LYS A 66 3.85 6.99 7.27
N LEU A 67 5.06 7.35 6.81
CA LEU A 67 6.30 7.09 7.53
C LEU A 67 6.29 7.75 8.90
N LYS A 68 5.82 9.01 8.98
CA LYS A 68 5.68 9.70 10.28
C LYS A 68 4.72 8.99 11.23
N GLY A 69 3.67 8.37 10.69
CA GLY A 69 2.78 7.50 11.47
C GLY A 69 3.49 6.24 11.99
N GLU A 70 4.32 5.58 11.17
CA GLU A 70 5.12 4.43 11.61
C GLU A 70 6.07 4.81 12.76
N GLU A 71 6.79 5.94 12.62
CA GLU A 71 7.68 6.46 13.67
C GLU A 71 6.90 6.65 14.99
N HIS A 72 5.73 7.27 14.95
CA HIS A 72 4.90 7.47 16.14
C HIS A 72 4.42 6.15 16.77
N VAL A 73 4.11 5.13 15.96
CA VAL A 73 3.76 3.80 16.48
C VAL A 73 4.96 3.19 17.21
N GLN A 74 6.14 3.21 16.59
CA GLN A 74 7.38 2.65 17.16
C GLN A 74 7.80 3.38 18.45
N GLU A 75 7.65 4.71 18.51
CA GLU A 75 7.99 5.53 19.65
C GLU A 75 7.01 5.39 20.84
N SER A 76 5.74 5.09 20.57
CA SER A 76 4.66 5.26 21.55
C SER A 76 3.92 3.98 21.93
N CYS A 77 4.18 2.84 21.27
CA CYS A 77 3.46 1.58 21.55
C CYS A 77 4.38 0.37 21.40
N ASP A 78 4.74 -0.27 22.49
CA ASP A 78 5.63 -1.45 22.47
C ASP A 78 4.99 -2.67 21.80
N ARG A 79 3.67 -2.80 21.91
CA ARG A 79 2.90 -3.95 21.40
C ARG A 79 2.25 -3.61 20.07
N HIS A 80 3.07 -3.58 18.99
CA HIS A 80 2.57 -3.19 17.69
C HIS A 80 3.03 -4.13 16.57
N PHE A 81 2.21 -4.20 15.52
CA PHE A 81 2.58 -4.71 14.21
C PHE A 81 2.37 -3.60 13.19
N ILE A 82 3.42 -3.17 12.51
CA ILE A 82 3.34 -2.29 11.35
C ILE A 82 3.43 -3.17 10.11
N VAL A 83 2.44 -3.11 9.22
CA VAL A 83 2.39 -3.91 8.00
C VAL A 83 2.40 -2.98 6.80
N ARG A 84 3.54 -2.88 6.12
CA ARG A 84 3.64 -2.19 4.82
C ARG A 84 3.08 -3.09 3.73
N THR A 85 2.22 -2.55 2.90
CA THR A 85 1.62 -3.26 1.76
C THR A 85 1.68 -2.41 0.50
N SER A 86 1.49 -3.04 -0.67
CA SER A 86 1.57 -2.38 -1.97
C SER A 86 0.37 -2.75 -2.84
N TRP A 87 -0.02 -1.84 -3.74
CA TRP A 87 -0.98 -2.03 -4.83
C TRP A 87 -2.26 -2.74 -4.40
N LEU A 88 -2.83 -2.30 -3.28
CA LEU A 88 -3.99 -2.92 -2.66
C LEU A 88 -5.24 -2.81 -3.56
N TYR A 89 -5.91 -3.93 -3.78
CA TYR A 89 -7.16 -3.98 -4.54
C TYR A 89 -8.19 -4.92 -3.90
N SER A 90 -9.46 -4.68 -4.20
CA SER A 90 -10.58 -5.51 -3.76
C SER A 90 -11.83 -5.23 -4.58
N GLU A 91 -12.89 -5.96 -4.29
CA GLU A 91 -14.25 -5.72 -4.79
C GLU A 91 -14.82 -4.40 -4.27
N TYR A 92 -14.31 -3.90 -3.15
CA TYR A 92 -14.80 -2.70 -2.46
C TYR A 92 -13.94 -1.48 -2.77
N GLY A 93 -14.53 -0.29 -2.59
CA GLY A 93 -13.84 0.98 -2.72
C GLY A 93 -13.36 1.27 -4.15
N ASN A 94 -12.44 2.22 -4.28
CA ASN A 94 -11.78 2.58 -5.53
C ASN A 94 -10.36 1.98 -5.54
N ASN A 95 -10.04 1.28 -6.62
CA ASN A 95 -8.71 0.68 -6.84
C ASN A 95 -8.41 0.55 -8.33
N PHE A 96 -7.18 0.12 -8.65
CA PHE A 96 -6.70 0.02 -10.02
C PHE A 96 -7.54 -0.96 -10.86
N VAL A 97 -7.91 -2.13 -10.31
CA VAL A 97 -8.72 -3.14 -11.03
C VAL A 97 -10.05 -2.53 -11.47
N LYS A 98 -10.79 -1.93 -10.53
CA LYS A 98 -12.08 -1.28 -10.83
C LYS A 98 -11.95 -0.10 -11.78
N LYS A 99 -10.85 0.67 -11.68
CA LYS A 99 -10.55 1.75 -12.63
C LYS A 99 -10.35 1.21 -14.04
N MET A 100 -9.56 0.14 -14.21
CA MET A 100 -9.34 -0.48 -15.51
C MET A 100 -10.63 -1.02 -16.11
N LEU A 101 -11.42 -1.75 -15.34
CA LEU A 101 -12.71 -2.29 -15.80
C LEU A 101 -13.68 -1.20 -16.25
N ARG A 102 -13.78 -0.10 -15.51
CA ARG A 102 -14.61 1.06 -15.88
C ARG A 102 -14.13 1.73 -17.18
N LEU A 103 -12.81 1.86 -17.35
CA LEU A 103 -12.26 2.42 -18.58
C LEU A 103 -12.53 1.51 -19.79
N ALA A 104 -12.56 0.20 -19.61
CA ALA A 104 -12.87 -0.79 -20.64
C ALA A 104 -14.30 -0.71 -21.17
N GLU A 105 -15.23 -0.06 -20.46
CA GLU A 105 -16.61 0.14 -20.92
C GLU A 105 -16.68 1.14 -22.10
N THR A 106 -15.77 2.10 -22.14
CA THR A 106 -15.82 3.22 -23.10
C THR A 106 -14.59 3.33 -23.99
N ARG A 107 -13.48 2.64 -23.66
CA ARG A 107 -12.20 2.75 -24.36
C ARG A 107 -11.78 1.41 -24.95
N LYS A 108 -11.36 1.43 -26.20
CA LYS A 108 -10.76 0.27 -26.89
C LYS A 108 -9.23 0.22 -26.75
N GLN A 109 -8.63 1.33 -26.31
CA GLN A 109 -7.19 1.44 -26.08
C GLN A 109 -6.92 2.24 -24.81
N ILE A 110 -5.96 1.79 -24.00
CA ILE A 110 -5.54 2.41 -22.75
C ILE A 110 -4.02 2.35 -22.66
N SER A 111 -3.37 3.48 -22.36
CA SER A 111 -1.93 3.53 -22.09
C SER A 111 -1.66 3.30 -20.61
N VAL A 112 -0.72 2.41 -20.27
CA VAL A 112 -0.37 2.04 -18.90
C VAL A 112 1.15 1.97 -18.75
N VAL A 113 1.64 2.46 -17.60
CA VAL A 113 3.07 2.47 -17.26
C VAL A 113 3.63 1.05 -17.13
N ASN A 114 4.79 0.80 -17.76
CA ASN A 114 5.43 -0.51 -17.80
C ASN A 114 6.80 -0.60 -17.11
N ASP A 115 7.32 0.51 -16.63
CA ASP A 115 8.64 0.61 -15.96
C ASP A 115 8.54 0.79 -14.42
N GLN A 116 7.34 0.77 -13.87
CA GLN A 116 7.10 0.66 -12.44
C GLN A 116 6.71 -0.78 -12.11
N ILE A 117 7.52 -1.41 -11.27
CA ILE A 117 7.35 -2.82 -10.86
C ILE A 117 6.92 -2.88 -9.40
N GLY A 118 5.93 -3.70 -9.12
CA GLY A 118 5.40 -3.89 -7.77
C GLY A 118 4.65 -5.21 -7.64
N SER A 119 4.11 -5.45 -6.45
CA SER A 119 3.34 -6.64 -6.13
C SER A 119 1.90 -6.25 -5.81
N PRO A 120 0.93 -6.55 -6.69
CA PRO A 120 -0.48 -6.38 -6.36
C PRO A 120 -0.86 -7.20 -5.12
N THR A 121 -1.64 -6.61 -4.23
CA THR A 121 -2.08 -7.26 -2.99
C THR A 121 -3.61 -7.29 -2.94
N TYR A 122 -4.18 -8.48 -2.85
CA TYR A 122 -5.61 -8.63 -2.62
C TYR A 122 -5.94 -8.32 -1.15
N ALA A 123 -6.87 -7.41 -0.91
CA ALA A 123 -7.20 -6.96 0.44
C ALA A 123 -7.81 -8.08 1.31
N GLY A 124 -8.46 -9.08 0.71
CA GLY A 124 -8.95 -10.26 1.41
C GLY A 124 -7.81 -11.08 2.01
N ASP A 125 -6.71 -11.29 1.25
CA ASP A 125 -5.54 -12.03 1.73
C ASP A 125 -4.82 -11.26 2.85
N LEU A 126 -4.71 -9.93 2.73
CA LEU A 126 -4.16 -9.08 3.79
C LEU A 126 -5.03 -9.15 5.06
N ALA A 127 -6.36 -9.14 4.92
CA ALA A 127 -7.27 -9.28 6.05
C ALA A 127 -7.14 -10.65 6.72
N GLU A 128 -7.03 -11.73 5.93
CA GLU A 128 -6.80 -13.08 6.47
C GLU A 128 -5.46 -13.17 7.21
N PHE A 129 -4.39 -12.56 6.67
CA PHE A 129 -3.11 -12.45 7.35
C PHE A 129 -3.24 -11.75 8.72
N ILE A 130 -3.92 -10.60 8.76
CA ILE A 130 -4.16 -9.85 10.01
C ILE A 130 -4.92 -10.72 11.02
N LEU A 131 -5.97 -11.42 10.59
CA LEU A 131 -6.72 -12.32 11.46
C LEU A 131 -5.86 -13.48 11.98
N LYS A 132 -4.95 -14.01 11.17
CA LYS A 132 -3.98 -15.02 11.61
C LYS A 132 -3.02 -14.48 12.65
N VAL A 133 -2.50 -13.25 12.48
CA VAL A 133 -1.65 -12.59 13.49
C VAL A 133 -2.42 -12.43 14.81
N ILE A 134 -3.67 -12.00 14.78
CA ILE A 134 -4.51 -11.84 15.97
C ILE A 134 -4.75 -13.19 16.64
N SER A 135 -5.19 -14.20 15.89
CA SER A 135 -5.57 -15.51 16.44
C SER A 135 -4.37 -16.35 16.92
N SER A 136 -3.18 -16.07 16.43
CA SER A 136 -1.95 -16.71 16.89
C SER A 136 -1.42 -16.17 18.22
N GLU A 137 -2.02 -15.08 18.72
CA GLU A 137 -1.55 -14.36 19.92
C GLU A 137 -0.04 -14.03 19.86
N SER A 138 0.50 -13.83 18.66
CA SER A 138 1.92 -13.59 18.44
C SER A 138 2.39 -12.35 19.21
N THR A 139 3.56 -12.47 19.82
CA THR A 139 4.28 -11.37 20.46
C THR A 139 5.51 -10.92 19.67
N ALA A 140 5.67 -11.40 18.44
CA ALA A 140 6.71 -10.98 17.52
C ALA A 140 6.39 -9.59 16.95
N TYR A 141 6.32 -8.60 17.85
CA TYR A 141 6.02 -7.20 17.51
C TYR A 141 7.09 -6.63 16.59
N GLY A 142 6.70 -5.68 15.74
CA GLY A 142 7.63 -5.00 14.85
C GLY A 142 7.04 -4.60 13.50
N LEU A 143 7.96 -4.33 12.56
CA LEU A 143 7.68 -3.94 11.19
C LEU A 143 7.76 -5.14 10.25
N TYR A 144 6.79 -5.25 9.36
CA TYR A 144 6.66 -6.33 8.38
C TYR A 144 6.23 -5.81 7.03
N HIS A 145 6.65 -6.50 5.96
CA HIS A 145 6.10 -6.33 4.63
C HIS A 145 5.12 -7.46 4.31
N TYR A 146 3.99 -7.12 3.73
CA TYR A 146 3.01 -8.08 3.24
C TYR A 146 2.53 -7.71 1.84
N SER A 147 2.69 -8.61 0.88
CA SER A 147 2.08 -8.54 -0.45
C SER A 147 1.78 -9.95 -0.95
N ASN A 148 0.94 -10.08 -1.99
CA ASN A 148 0.86 -11.33 -2.71
C ASN A 148 2.16 -11.59 -3.49
N LEU A 149 2.38 -12.84 -3.89
CA LEU A 149 3.60 -13.25 -4.57
C LEU A 149 3.68 -12.72 -6.00
N GLY A 150 4.91 -12.47 -6.43
CA GLY A 150 5.24 -12.02 -7.78
C GLY A 150 5.56 -10.53 -7.85
N ALA A 151 6.17 -10.15 -8.97
CA ALA A 151 6.50 -8.77 -9.29
C ALA A 151 6.12 -8.54 -10.75
N ILE A 152 5.28 -7.55 -11.01
CA ILE A 152 4.75 -7.20 -12.33
C ILE A 152 4.72 -5.69 -12.51
N SER A 153 4.64 -5.24 -13.76
CA SER A 153 4.36 -3.82 -14.05
C SER A 153 2.87 -3.50 -13.93
N TRP A 154 2.53 -2.21 -13.84
CA TRP A 154 1.14 -1.78 -13.99
C TRP A 154 0.53 -2.18 -15.33
N TYR A 155 1.37 -2.20 -16.39
CA TYR A 155 0.98 -2.68 -17.71
C TYR A 155 0.58 -4.16 -17.66
N ASP A 156 1.42 -5.04 -17.11
CA ASP A 156 1.13 -6.46 -16.99
C ASP A 156 -0.14 -6.70 -16.16
N PHE A 157 -0.30 -5.94 -15.08
CA PHE A 157 -1.50 -6.03 -14.25
C PHE A 157 -2.76 -5.65 -15.03
N ALA A 158 -2.72 -4.56 -15.83
CA ALA A 158 -3.85 -4.16 -16.66
C ALA A 158 -4.19 -5.21 -17.73
N VAL A 159 -3.18 -5.78 -18.40
CA VAL A 159 -3.36 -6.85 -19.38
C VAL A 159 -4.04 -8.06 -18.76
N GLU A 160 -3.58 -8.47 -17.58
CA GLU A 160 -4.16 -9.62 -16.87
C GLU A 160 -5.60 -9.36 -16.42
N ILE A 161 -5.91 -8.15 -15.91
CA ILE A 161 -7.27 -7.74 -15.56
C ILE A 161 -8.20 -7.90 -16.77
N PHE A 162 -7.81 -7.39 -17.93
CA PHE A 162 -8.65 -7.48 -19.12
C PHE A 162 -8.78 -8.91 -19.64
N ARG A 163 -7.71 -9.71 -19.57
CA ARG A 163 -7.75 -11.12 -19.92
C ARG A 163 -8.75 -11.90 -19.05
N GLN A 164 -8.68 -11.74 -17.72
CA GLN A 164 -9.56 -12.41 -16.76
C GLN A 164 -11.05 -12.05 -16.96
N HIS A 165 -11.31 -10.78 -17.29
CA HIS A 165 -12.68 -10.28 -17.47
C HIS A 165 -13.15 -10.29 -18.92
N GLN A 166 -12.41 -10.96 -19.82
CA GLN A 166 -12.74 -11.11 -21.26
C GLN A 166 -13.04 -9.76 -21.94
N LYS A 167 -12.27 -8.71 -21.56
CA LYS A 167 -12.38 -7.37 -22.15
C LYS A 167 -11.42 -7.23 -23.34
N ASN A 168 -11.96 -6.87 -24.49
CA ASN A 168 -11.15 -6.61 -25.68
C ASN A 168 -10.66 -5.14 -25.70
N VAL A 169 -9.60 -4.87 -24.93
CA VAL A 169 -8.96 -3.56 -24.82
C VAL A 169 -7.48 -3.70 -25.17
N HIS A 170 -7.00 -2.89 -26.10
CA HIS A 170 -5.58 -2.82 -26.43
C HIS A 170 -4.83 -2.00 -25.39
N VAL A 171 -3.93 -2.63 -24.63
CA VAL A 171 -3.08 -1.95 -23.65
C VAL A 171 -1.77 -1.54 -24.30
N VAL A 172 -1.43 -0.26 -24.25
CA VAL A 172 -0.19 0.30 -24.80
C VAL A 172 0.78 0.58 -23.65
N PRO A 173 1.96 -0.06 -23.63
CA PRO A 173 2.96 0.23 -22.61
C PRO A 173 3.56 1.62 -22.84
N ILE A 174 3.70 2.39 -21.76
CA ILE A 174 4.36 3.69 -21.76
C ILE A 174 5.35 3.78 -20.59
N PRO A 175 6.46 4.53 -20.73
CA PRO A 175 7.34 4.79 -19.60
C PRO A 175 6.73 5.83 -18.65
N THR A 176 7.17 5.78 -17.38
CA THR A 176 6.94 6.87 -16.44
C THR A 176 7.66 8.12 -16.97
N ARG A 177 6.95 9.20 -17.13
CA ARG A 177 7.60 10.49 -17.43
C ARG A 177 8.10 11.08 -16.13
N ALA A 178 9.38 11.43 -16.13
CA ALA A 178 9.99 12.23 -15.07
C ALA A 178 9.37 13.64 -15.05
#